data_d04073923ee2fa0b879e104a7c316406
#
_entry.id   d04073923ee2fa0b879e104a7c316406
#
_cell.length_a   1.000
_cell.length_b   1.000
_cell.length_c   1.000
_cell.angle_alpha   90.00
_cell.angle_beta   90.00
_cell.angle_gamma   90.00
#
_symmetry.space_group_name_H-M   'P 1'
#
loop_
_entity.id
_entity.type
_entity.pdbx_description
1 polymer ?
#
loop_
_entity_poly.entity_id
_entity_poly.type
_entity_poly.pdbx_seq_one_letter_code
_entity_poly.pdbx_strand_id
1 'polypeptide(L)'
;KKNKYGFYEIRFESIGGLGANVTGKILGEAGVLGEGFNGSSFSSYGSEKKGTPVKTFIRFCGPDHPVYINSPVEEPHLLAIFHERLIAYGDVMLGINHGATVVVNSKKSPEELRPMLKMPAGTIGVIDALKIAIEEKTRINMVMLGAIVRALGFINLDVVKKIAGETFGAKYAHLMEYNIRGLDRGFKEI
;
A
#
# COMPACT_ATOMS: atom_id res chain seq x y z
N LYS A 1 -3.36 -10.51 -12.60
CA LYS A 1 -2.65 -11.76 -12.95
C LYS A 1 -1.42 -11.92 -12.09
N LYS A 2 -1.04 -13.15 -11.73
CA LYS A 2 0.21 -13.45 -11.01
C LYS A 2 1.38 -13.42 -12.00
N ASN A 3 2.60 -13.19 -11.49
CA ASN A 3 3.82 -13.29 -12.30
C ASN A 3 4.15 -14.76 -12.65
N LYS A 4 5.22 -14.98 -13.41
CA LYS A 4 5.67 -16.33 -13.82
C LYS A 4 6.03 -17.27 -12.66
N TYR A 5 6.24 -16.71 -11.46
CA TYR A 5 6.54 -17.48 -10.24
C TYR A 5 5.29 -17.71 -9.38
N GLY A 6 4.10 -17.34 -9.84
CA GLY A 6 2.85 -17.54 -9.11
C GLY A 6 2.53 -16.48 -8.05
N PHE A 7 3.29 -15.38 -7.98
CA PHE A 7 3.08 -14.30 -7.03
C PHE A 7 2.28 -13.14 -7.60
N TYR A 8 1.45 -12.53 -6.74
CA TYR A 8 0.97 -11.16 -6.89
C TYR A 8 1.86 -10.28 -6.01
N GLU A 9 2.55 -9.36 -6.62
CA GLU A 9 3.59 -8.55 -5.97
C GLU A 9 3.16 -7.09 -5.84
N ILE A 10 3.42 -6.53 -4.65
CA ILE A 10 3.03 -5.18 -4.27
C ILE A 10 4.27 -4.47 -3.74
N ARG A 11 4.46 -3.22 -4.13
CA ARG A 11 5.53 -2.37 -3.62
C ARG A 11 4.96 -1.04 -3.14
N PHE A 12 5.35 -0.63 -1.95
CA PHE A 12 5.08 0.70 -1.43
C PHE A 12 6.36 1.53 -1.52
N GLU A 13 6.23 2.71 -2.04
CA GLU A 13 7.24 3.76 -2.03
C GLU A 13 6.81 4.84 -1.04
N SER A 14 7.61 5.08 -0.02
CA SER A 14 7.25 5.95 1.10
C SER A 14 8.45 6.73 1.62
N ILE A 15 8.17 7.59 2.58
CA ILE A 15 9.15 8.32 3.37
C ILE A 15 9.03 7.86 4.81
N GLY A 16 10.14 7.75 5.51
CA GLY A 16 10.17 7.36 6.92
C GLY A 16 9.26 8.22 7.78
N GLY A 17 8.37 7.58 8.54
CA GLY A 17 7.36 8.22 9.38
C GLY A 17 5.93 8.23 8.82
N LEU A 18 5.72 7.91 7.54
CA LEU A 18 4.37 7.85 6.94
C LEU A 18 3.63 6.52 7.18
N GLY A 19 4.24 5.56 7.85
CA GLY A 19 3.57 4.33 8.29
C GLY A 19 3.43 3.22 7.24
N ALA A 20 4.16 3.26 6.14
CA ALA A 20 4.11 2.23 5.09
C ALA A 20 4.42 0.82 5.61
N ASN A 21 5.37 0.68 6.55
CA ASN A 21 5.68 -0.61 7.17
C ASN A 21 4.46 -1.18 7.93
N VAL A 22 3.76 -0.35 8.71
CA VAL A 22 2.54 -0.78 9.44
C VAL A 22 1.44 -1.14 8.45
N THR A 23 1.27 -0.36 7.39
CA THR A 23 0.32 -0.67 6.29
C THR A 23 0.64 -2.01 5.65
N GLY A 24 1.91 -2.27 5.34
CA GLY A 24 2.35 -3.53 4.73
C GLY A 24 2.14 -4.73 5.66
N LYS A 25 2.40 -4.56 6.97
CA LYS A 25 2.12 -5.58 7.97
C LYS A 25 0.64 -5.93 8.02
N ILE A 26 -0.24 -4.93 8.20
CA ILE A 26 -1.70 -5.15 8.26
C ILE A 26 -2.21 -5.81 6.98
N LEU A 27 -1.78 -5.32 5.81
CA LEU A 27 -2.18 -5.90 4.53
C LEU A 27 -1.70 -7.34 4.36
N GLY A 28 -0.44 -7.62 4.71
CA GLY A 28 0.14 -8.95 4.67
C GLY A 28 -0.61 -9.94 5.57
N GLU A 29 -0.86 -9.56 6.82
CA GLU A 29 -1.62 -10.36 7.78
C GLU A 29 -3.08 -10.56 7.34
N ALA A 30 -3.72 -9.54 6.78
CA ALA A 30 -5.08 -9.66 6.24
C ALA A 30 -5.14 -10.68 5.09
N GLY A 31 -4.18 -10.67 4.19
CA GLY A 31 -4.10 -11.66 3.11
C GLY A 31 -3.85 -13.08 3.61
N VAL A 32 -2.95 -13.25 4.58
CA VAL A 32 -2.57 -14.57 5.08
C VAL A 32 -3.60 -15.14 6.06
N LEU A 33 -3.96 -14.35 7.09
CA LEU A 33 -4.84 -14.83 8.16
C LEU A 33 -6.33 -14.71 7.83
N GLY A 34 -6.69 -13.76 6.97
CA GLY A 34 -8.08 -13.52 6.62
C GLY A 34 -8.52 -14.16 5.32
N GLU A 35 -7.70 -14.09 4.27
CA GLU A 35 -8.04 -14.60 2.94
C GLU A 35 -7.45 -15.98 2.64
N GLY A 36 -6.63 -16.51 3.55
CA GLY A 36 -6.02 -17.83 3.40
C GLY A 36 -4.92 -17.91 2.33
N PHE A 37 -4.37 -16.78 1.91
CA PHE A 37 -3.21 -16.78 1.02
C PHE A 37 -1.95 -17.21 1.77
N ASN A 38 -0.95 -17.66 1.02
CA ASN A 38 0.42 -17.66 1.51
C ASN A 38 1.10 -16.36 1.07
N GLY A 39 2.03 -15.81 1.88
CA GLY A 39 2.60 -14.52 1.55
C GLY A 39 3.74 -14.08 2.47
N SER A 40 4.37 -12.96 2.11
CA SER A 40 5.40 -12.30 2.90
C SER A 40 5.26 -10.78 2.83
N SER A 41 5.68 -10.10 3.90
CA SER A 41 5.77 -8.64 3.96
C SER A 41 7.02 -8.23 4.70
N PHE A 42 7.83 -7.34 4.12
CA PHE A 42 9.00 -6.76 4.76
C PHE A 42 9.29 -5.36 4.22
N SER A 43 10.06 -4.58 4.97
CA SER A 43 10.45 -3.21 4.58
C SER A 43 11.95 -3.05 4.50
N SER A 44 12.40 -2.26 3.52
CA SER A 44 13.77 -1.77 3.37
C SER A 44 13.83 -0.28 3.72
N TYR A 45 14.81 0.09 4.49
CA TYR A 45 15.02 1.45 4.96
C TYR A 45 16.33 2.01 4.40
N GLY A 46 16.36 3.30 4.13
CA GLY A 46 17.62 4.02 3.93
C GLY A 46 18.45 4.08 5.22
N SER A 47 19.65 4.62 5.13
CA SER A 47 20.61 4.74 6.26
C SER A 47 20.09 5.53 7.46
N GLU A 48 19.12 6.43 7.24
CA GLU A 48 18.49 7.23 8.29
C GLU A 48 17.01 6.86 8.45
N LYS A 49 16.50 6.89 9.70
CA LYS A 49 15.14 6.40 10.01
C LYS A 49 14.01 7.40 9.73
N LYS A 50 14.29 8.70 9.65
CA LYS A 50 13.27 9.74 9.41
C LYS A 50 13.60 10.52 8.15
N GLY A 51 12.56 10.73 7.30
CA GLY A 51 12.67 11.54 6.10
C GLY A 51 13.37 10.87 4.92
N THR A 52 13.93 9.65 5.09
CA THR A 52 14.55 8.88 4.01
C THR A 52 13.54 7.99 3.30
N PRO A 53 13.78 7.62 2.03
CA PRO A 53 12.94 6.67 1.32
C PRO A 53 12.82 5.33 2.05
N VAL A 54 11.60 4.82 2.12
CA VAL A 54 11.26 3.51 2.67
C VAL A 54 10.48 2.75 1.62
N LYS A 55 10.92 1.52 1.33
CA LYS A 55 10.19 0.61 0.45
C LYS A 55 9.60 -0.53 1.28
N THR A 56 8.34 -0.88 1.04
CA THR A 56 7.70 -2.05 1.63
C THR A 56 7.27 -2.98 0.51
N PHE A 57 7.57 -4.25 0.68
CA PHE A 57 7.33 -5.30 -0.29
C PHE A 57 6.37 -6.32 0.27
N ILE A 58 5.32 -6.64 -0.48
CA ILE A 58 4.34 -7.65 -0.11
C ILE A 58 4.16 -8.61 -1.29
N ARG A 59 4.10 -9.91 -1.00
CA ARG A 59 3.81 -10.97 -1.96
C ARG A 59 2.67 -11.81 -1.47
N PHE A 60 1.76 -12.17 -2.37
CA PHE A 60 0.71 -13.15 -2.14
C PHE A 60 0.75 -14.24 -3.20
N CYS A 61 0.48 -15.47 -2.79
CA CYS A 61 0.33 -16.63 -3.67
C CYS A 61 -0.79 -17.54 -3.16
N GLY A 62 -1.02 -18.65 -3.86
CA GLY A 62 -1.97 -19.66 -3.39
C GLY A 62 -1.49 -20.32 -2.09
N PRO A 63 -2.42 -20.90 -1.31
CA PRO A 63 -2.10 -21.48 0.00
C PRO A 63 -1.07 -22.63 -0.09
N ASP A 64 -1.06 -23.36 -1.19
CA ASP A 64 -0.15 -24.50 -1.41
C ASP A 64 1.19 -24.09 -2.01
N HIS A 65 1.40 -22.78 -2.27
CA HIS A 65 2.64 -22.30 -2.88
C HIS A 65 3.58 -21.73 -1.81
N PRO A 66 4.77 -22.32 -1.60
CA PRO A 66 5.67 -21.84 -0.56
C PRO A 66 6.33 -20.51 -0.94
N VAL A 67 6.51 -19.62 0.06
CA VAL A 67 7.19 -18.33 -0.11
C VAL A 67 8.59 -18.42 0.49
N TYR A 68 9.57 -18.71 -0.33
CA TYR A 68 10.99 -18.74 0.08
C TYR A 68 11.77 -17.50 -0.33
N ILE A 69 11.10 -16.52 -1.01
CA ILE A 69 11.76 -15.35 -1.60
C ILE A 69 11.65 -14.16 -0.66
N ASN A 70 12.81 -13.68 -0.18
CA ASN A 70 12.93 -12.44 0.63
C ASN A 70 13.67 -11.31 -0.12
N SER A 71 13.74 -11.37 -1.45
CA SER A 71 14.30 -10.30 -2.27
C SER A 71 13.28 -9.15 -2.45
N PRO A 72 13.75 -7.93 -2.74
CA PRO A 72 12.87 -6.83 -3.14
C PRO A 72 11.94 -7.19 -4.28
N VAL A 73 10.76 -6.54 -4.33
CA VAL A 73 9.83 -6.62 -5.46
C VAL A 73 10.31 -5.66 -6.54
N GLU A 74 10.77 -6.21 -7.65
CA GLU A 74 11.26 -5.42 -8.79
C GLU A 74 10.14 -5.04 -9.75
N GLU A 75 9.23 -5.98 -10.06
CA GLU A 75 8.13 -5.81 -11.02
C GLU A 75 6.75 -5.88 -10.34
N PRO A 76 6.32 -4.82 -9.62
CA PRO A 76 5.07 -4.85 -8.89
C PRO A 76 3.85 -4.86 -9.81
N HIS A 77 2.82 -5.62 -9.42
CA HIS A 77 1.48 -5.56 -10.00
C HIS A 77 0.68 -4.36 -9.47
N LEU A 78 0.95 -3.98 -8.21
CA LEU A 78 0.46 -2.75 -7.60
C LEU A 78 1.62 -1.99 -6.95
N LEU A 79 1.73 -0.71 -7.30
CA LEU A 79 2.63 0.25 -6.69
C LEU A 79 1.82 1.27 -5.90
N ALA A 80 2.14 1.49 -4.61
CA ALA A 80 1.53 2.54 -3.82
C ALA A 80 2.57 3.60 -3.44
N ILE A 81 2.32 4.86 -3.81
CA ILE A 81 3.18 6.01 -3.57
C ILE A 81 2.57 6.85 -2.45
N PHE A 82 3.18 6.81 -1.28
CA PHE A 82 2.69 7.47 -0.06
C PHE A 82 2.94 8.98 -0.04
N HIS A 83 3.81 9.47 -0.91
CA HIS A 83 4.11 10.89 -1.02
C HIS A 83 4.52 11.26 -2.44
N GLU A 84 3.80 12.20 -3.05
CA GLU A 84 3.99 12.64 -4.45
C GLU A 84 5.42 13.05 -4.79
N ARG A 85 6.17 13.65 -3.83
CA ARG A 85 7.57 14.04 -4.06
C ARG A 85 8.47 12.89 -4.50
N LEU A 86 8.13 11.64 -4.16
CA LEU A 86 8.92 10.48 -4.56
C LEU A 86 8.95 10.29 -6.08
N ILE A 87 7.94 10.78 -6.80
CA ILE A 87 7.87 10.71 -8.26
C ILE A 87 9.05 11.47 -8.90
N ALA A 88 9.50 12.56 -8.28
CA ALA A 88 10.61 13.37 -8.78
C ALA A 88 11.97 12.67 -8.69
N TYR A 89 12.13 11.67 -7.83
CA TYR A 89 13.40 10.94 -7.69
C TYR A 89 13.64 9.88 -8.78
N GLY A 90 12.66 9.65 -9.67
CA GLY A 90 12.83 8.92 -10.94
C GLY A 90 12.88 7.40 -10.84
N ASP A 91 13.25 6.82 -9.70
CA ASP A 91 13.40 5.37 -9.52
C ASP A 91 12.13 4.68 -8.97
N VAL A 92 11.16 5.46 -8.51
CA VAL A 92 9.89 4.94 -7.96
C VAL A 92 9.11 4.08 -8.97
N MET A 93 9.25 4.37 -10.25
CA MET A 93 8.58 3.66 -11.35
C MET A 93 9.43 2.53 -11.95
N LEU A 94 10.63 2.27 -11.45
CA LEU A 94 11.48 1.20 -11.98
C LEU A 94 10.78 -0.16 -11.85
N GLY A 95 10.82 -0.94 -12.93
CA GLY A 95 10.24 -2.29 -13.02
C GLY A 95 8.71 -2.31 -13.14
N ILE A 96 8.03 -1.18 -13.19
CA ILE A 96 6.59 -1.14 -13.41
C ILE A 96 6.25 -1.67 -14.82
N ASN A 97 5.35 -2.64 -14.88
CA ASN A 97 4.87 -3.14 -16.17
C ASN A 97 3.65 -2.36 -16.66
N HIS A 98 3.33 -2.51 -17.96
CA HIS A 98 2.25 -1.74 -18.62
C HIS A 98 0.84 -2.03 -18.08
N GLY A 99 0.64 -3.13 -17.35
CA GLY A 99 -0.66 -3.51 -16.79
C GLY A 99 -0.77 -3.27 -15.29
N ALA A 100 0.21 -2.63 -14.68
CA ALA A 100 0.22 -2.41 -13.23
C ALA A 100 -0.82 -1.36 -12.81
N THR A 101 -1.23 -1.45 -11.54
CA THR A 101 -2.03 -0.43 -10.86
C THR A 101 -1.11 0.44 -9.99
N VAL A 102 -1.23 1.75 -10.11
CA VAL A 102 -0.51 2.73 -9.28
C VAL A 102 -1.49 3.51 -8.42
N VAL A 103 -1.31 3.47 -7.11
CA VAL A 103 -2.10 4.25 -6.14
C VAL A 103 -1.23 5.38 -5.61
N VAL A 104 -1.67 6.63 -5.74
CA VAL A 104 -0.86 7.81 -5.39
C VAL A 104 -1.58 8.67 -4.36
N ASN A 105 -0.90 9.00 -3.27
CA ASN A 105 -1.32 10.08 -2.38
C ASN A 105 -0.97 11.42 -3.01
N SER A 106 -1.95 12.07 -3.62
CA SER A 106 -1.79 13.34 -4.33
C SER A 106 -3.12 14.11 -4.38
N LYS A 107 -3.02 15.41 -4.64
CA LYS A 107 -4.16 16.29 -4.96
C LYS A 107 -4.40 16.42 -6.47
N LYS A 108 -3.47 15.91 -7.28
CA LYS A 108 -3.55 15.96 -8.73
C LYS A 108 -4.52 14.91 -9.27
N SER A 109 -5.06 15.16 -10.44
CA SER A 109 -5.87 14.17 -11.13
C SER A 109 -5.02 13.03 -11.73
N PRO A 110 -5.62 11.88 -12.06
CA PRO A 110 -4.91 10.80 -12.78
C PRO A 110 -4.28 11.27 -14.09
N GLU A 111 -4.94 12.20 -14.80
CA GLU A 111 -4.48 12.77 -16.07
C GLU A 111 -3.22 13.60 -15.89
N GLU A 112 -3.13 14.37 -14.81
CA GLU A 112 -1.94 15.16 -14.45
C GLU A 112 -0.79 14.26 -14.01
N LEU A 113 -1.07 13.17 -13.29
CA LEU A 113 -0.05 12.25 -12.79
C LEU A 113 0.51 11.34 -13.87
N ARG A 114 -0.26 10.96 -14.86
CA ARG A 114 0.14 10.02 -15.90
C ARG A 114 1.44 10.41 -16.62
N PRO A 115 1.60 11.66 -17.12
CA PRO A 115 2.88 12.09 -17.72
C PRO A 115 4.03 12.16 -16.70
N MET A 116 3.75 12.54 -15.44
CA MET A 116 4.77 12.61 -14.38
C MET A 116 5.31 11.21 -14.04
N LEU A 117 4.43 10.21 -14.02
CA LEU A 117 4.77 8.80 -13.80
C LEU A 117 5.35 8.12 -15.05
N LYS A 118 5.33 8.80 -16.22
CA LYS A 118 5.72 8.23 -17.51
C LYS A 118 5.01 6.90 -17.79
N MET A 119 3.73 6.82 -17.43
CA MET A 119 2.93 5.59 -17.46
C MET A 119 1.93 5.63 -18.64
N PRO A 120 2.28 5.05 -19.81
CA PRO A 120 1.44 5.12 -21.00
C PRO A 120 0.16 4.29 -20.89
N ALA A 121 0.18 3.23 -20.06
CA ALA A 121 -0.94 2.32 -19.85
C ALA A 121 -1.04 1.91 -18.39
N GLY A 122 -2.10 1.19 -18.02
CA GLY A 122 -2.39 0.76 -16.66
C GLY A 122 -3.33 1.71 -15.91
N THR A 123 -3.66 1.35 -14.69
CA THR A 123 -4.63 2.07 -13.84
C THR A 123 -3.90 3.00 -12.85
N ILE A 124 -4.37 4.23 -12.74
CA ILE A 124 -3.91 5.18 -11.71
C ILE A 124 -5.09 5.51 -10.81
N GLY A 125 -4.98 5.14 -9.53
CA GLY A 125 -5.87 5.57 -8.47
C GLY A 125 -5.24 6.74 -7.70
N VAL A 126 -6.00 7.75 -7.39
CA VAL A 126 -5.52 8.94 -6.68
C VAL A 126 -6.38 9.21 -5.46
N ILE A 127 -5.73 9.54 -4.36
CA ILE A 127 -6.39 9.88 -3.10
C ILE A 127 -5.65 11.03 -2.41
N ASP A 128 -6.34 12.07 -1.98
CA ASP A 128 -5.78 13.08 -1.07
C ASP A 128 -5.82 12.54 0.38
N ALA A 129 -4.90 11.61 0.65
CA ALA A 129 -4.85 10.94 1.95
C ALA A 129 -4.50 11.89 3.10
N LEU A 130 -3.79 12.97 2.83
CA LEU A 130 -3.47 13.97 3.85
C LEU A 130 -4.72 14.74 4.28
N LYS A 131 -5.55 15.18 3.32
CA LYS A 131 -6.81 15.87 3.61
C LYS A 131 -7.72 15.00 4.45
N ILE A 132 -7.96 13.76 4.02
CA ILE A 132 -8.82 12.81 4.73
C ILE A 132 -8.27 12.51 6.13
N ALA A 133 -6.96 12.32 6.26
CA ALA A 133 -6.34 12.05 7.56
C ALA A 133 -6.53 13.19 8.56
N ILE A 134 -6.48 14.45 8.10
CA ILE A 134 -6.74 15.63 8.93
C ILE A 134 -8.23 15.68 9.34
N GLU A 135 -9.14 15.50 8.40
CA GLU A 135 -10.60 15.55 8.63
C GLU A 135 -11.03 14.46 9.61
N GLU A 136 -10.52 13.24 9.45
CA GLU A 136 -10.86 12.10 10.30
C GLU A 136 -9.99 11.95 11.55
N LYS A 137 -9.03 12.85 11.78
CA LYS A 137 -8.08 12.79 12.93
C LYS A 137 -7.32 11.47 12.99
N THR A 138 -6.97 10.92 11.84
CA THR A 138 -6.21 9.70 11.68
C THR A 138 -4.86 9.96 11.02
N ARG A 139 -4.19 8.92 10.56
CA ARG A 139 -2.92 9.01 9.84
C ARG A 139 -3.08 8.65 8.37
N ILE A 140 -2.24 9.21 7.52
CA ILE A 140 -2.19 8.94 6.07
C ILE A 140 -2.16 7.44 5.75
N ASN A 141 -1.43 6.65 6.53
CA ASN A 141 -1.30 5.22 6.28
C ASN A 141 -2.62 4.45 6.36
N MET A 142 -3.56 4.87 7.20
CA MET A 142 -4.88 4.23 7.29
C MET A 142 -5.73 4.54 6.05
N VAL A 143 -5.69 5.79 5.58
CA VAL A 143 -6.37 6.19 4.34
C VAL A 143 -5.76 5.47 3.13
N MET A 144 -4.43 5.44 3.04
CA MET A 144 -3.72 4.72 1.98
C MET A 144 -4.01 3.23 2.00
N LEU A 145 -4.12 2.62 3.19
CA LEU A 145 -4.50 1.21 3.30
C LEU A 145 -5.88 0.95 2.68
N GLY A 146 -6.86 1.79 2.96
CA GLY A 146 -8.20 1.69 2.35
C GLY A 146 -8.15 1.78 0.82
N ALA A 147 -7.44 2.76 0.29
CA ALA A 147 -7.25 2.96 -1.14
C ALA A 147 -6.55 1.76 -1.81
N ILE A 148 -5.52 1.21 -1.17
CA ILE A 148 -4.79 0.03 -1.65
C ILE A 148 -5.70 -1.20 -1.68
N VAL A 149 -6.48 -1.44 -0.61
CA VAL A 149 -7.43 -2.55 -0.54
C VAL A 149 -8.47 -2.47 -1.65
N ARG A 150 -9.00 -1.27 -1.93
CA ARG A 150 -9.92 -1.05 -3.06
C ARG A 150 -9.28 -1.37 -4.39
N ALA A 151 -8.05 -0.91 -4.60
CA ALA A 151 -7.31 -1.14 -5.84
C ALA A 151 -6.93 -2.62 -6.06
N LEU A 152 -6.68 -3.38 -4.99
CA LEU A 152 -6.41 -4.81 -5.04
C LEU A 152 -7.65 -5.63 -5.44
N GLY A 153 -8.80 -5.32 -4.86
CA GLY A 153 -10.08 -5.93 -5.19
C GLY A 153 -10.27 -7.39 -4.72
N PHE A 154 -9.27 -8.00 -4.08
CA PHE A 154 -9.31 -9.39 -3.62
C PHE A 154 -9.01 -9.57 -2.12
N ILE A 155 -8.83 -8.48 -1.39
CA ILE A 155 -8.72 -8.46 0.08
C ILE A 155 -10.00 -7.83 0.64
N ASN A 156 -10.63 -8.50 1.59
CA ASN A 156 -11.85 -8.02 2.23
C ASN A 156 -11.55 -6.87 3.20
N LEU A 157 -12.30 -5.78 3.07
CA LEU A 157 -12.13 -4.58 3.90
C LEU A 157 -12.37 -4.83 5.38
N ASP A 158 -13.36 -5.68 5.73
CA ASP A 158 -13.69 -5.97 7.12
C ASP A 158 -12.61 -6.83 7.79
N VAL A 159 -11.96 -7.71 7.02
CA VAL A 159 -10.78 -8.44 7.47
C VAL A 159 -9.64 -7.46 7.79
N VAL A 160 -9.39 -6.49 6.91
CA VAL A 160 -8.36 -5.46 7.14
C VAL A 160 -8.66 -4.63 8.39
N LYS A 161 -9.93 -4.24 8.61
CA LYS A 161 -10.35 -3.53 9.83
C LYS A 161 -10.08 -4.33 11.10
N LYS A 162 -10.40 -5.62 11.08
CA LYS A 162 -10.15 -6.54 12.20
C LYS A 162 -8.65 -6.62 12.51
N ILE A 163 -7.84 -6.90 11.51
CA ILE A 163 -6.37 -7.02 11.66
C ILE A 163 -5.75 -5.68 12.11
N ALA A 164 -6.25 -4.54 11.61
CA ALA A 164 -5.81 -3.23 12.09
C ALA A 164 -6.10 -3.05 13.57
N GLY A 165 -7.30 -3.44 14.05
CA GLY A 165 -7.65 -3.42 15.45
C GLY A 165 -6.70 -4.26 16.33
N GLU A 166 -6.40 -5.46 15.90
CA GLU A 166 -5.47 -6.36 16.57
C GLU A 166 -4.02 -5.80 16.59
N THR A 167 -3.58 -5.22 15.47
CA THR A 167 -2.24 -4.64 15.35
C THR A 167 -2.02 -3.44 16.27
N PHE A 168 -3.03 -2.57 16.40
CA PHE A 168 -2.93 -1.41 17.29
C PHE A 168 -3.18 -1.75 18.76
N GLY A 169 -3.96 -2.81 19.02
CA GLY A 169 -4.22 -3.34 20.35
C GLY A 169 -4.89 -2.35 21.32
N ALA A 170 -5.00 -2.76 22.58
CA ALA A 170 -5.70 -1.98 23.61
C ALA A 170 -5.10 -0.59 23.85
N LYS A 171 -3.79 -0.41 23.67
CA LYS A 171 -3.10 0.88 23.87
C LYS A 171 -3.65 1.99 22.98
N TYR A 172 -4.10 1.67 21.77
CA TYR A 172 -4.60 2.64 20.80
C TYR A 172 -6.09 2.44 20.48
N ALA A 173 -6.82 1.71 21.33
CA ALA A 173 -8.25 1.44 21.15
C ALA A 173 -9.06 2.73 20.94
N HIS A 174 -8.72 3.82 21.65
CA HIS A 174 -9.36 5.13 21.54
C HIS A 174 -9.17 5.81 20.16
N LEU A 175 -8.20 5.36 19.37
CA LEU A 175 -7.95 5.86 18.01
C LEU A 175 -8.60 5.00 16.92
N MET A 176 -9.12 3.82 17.30
CA MET A 176 -9.60 2.86 16.29
C MET A 176 -10.77 3.39 15.47
N GLU A 177 -11.71 4.09 16.08
CA GLU A 177 -12.83 4.69 15.36
C GLU A 177 -12.35 5.66 14.26
N TYR A 178 -11.40 6.53 14.59
CA TYR A 178 -10.79 7.47 13.62
C TYR A 178 -10.03 6.73 12.52
N ASN A 179 -9.29 5.68 12.88
CA ASN A 179 -8.55 4.86 11.93
C ASN A 179 -9.49 4.14 10.96
N ILE A 180 -10.59 3.57 11.45
CA ILE A 180 -11.59 2.88 10.62
C ILE A 180 -12.26 3.88 9.67
N ARG A 181 -12.65 5.08 10.12
CA ARG A 181 -13.22 6.10 9.23
C ARG A 181 -12.27 6.51 8.13
N GLY A 182 -10.99 6.73 8.47
CA GLY A 182 -9.97 7.04 7.47
C GLY A 182 -9.78 5.92 6.44
N LEU A 183 -9.77 4.67 6.91
CA LEU A 183 -9.67 3.49 6.05
C LEU A 183 -10.91 3.34 5.14
N ASP A 184 -12.12 3.52 5.68
CA ASP A 184 -13.36 3.48 4.90
C ASP A 184 -13.41 4.56 3.82
N ARG A 185 -12.99 5.78 4.16
CA ARG A 185 -12.93 6.88 3.19
C ARG A 185 -11.87 6.61 2.12
N GLY A 186 -10.69 6.13 2.51
CA GLY A 186 -9.67 5.72 1.56
C GLY A 186 -10.17 4.68 0.56
N PHE A 187 -10.96 3.72 1.03
CA PHE A 187 -11.57 2.69 0.17
C PHE A 187 -12.65 3.23 -0.78
N LYS A 188 -13.41 4.24 -0.35
CA LYS A 188 -14.55 4.78 -1.10
C LYS A 188 -14.18 5.88 -2.09
N GLU A 189 -13.16 6.69 -1.75
CA GLU A 189 -12.86 7.95 -2.43
C GLU A 189 -11.69 7.86 -3.43
N ILE A 190 -11.05 6.70 -3.58
CA ILE A 190 -10.02 6.48 -4.60
C ILE A 190 -10.61 6.37 -6.01
#